data_b84d012c3f80872adc323fa81829d925
#
_entry.id   b84d012c3f80872adc323fa81829d925
#
_cell.length_a   1.000
_cell.length_b   1.000
_cell.length_c   1.000
_cell.angle_alpha   90.00
_cell.angle_beta   90.00
_cell.angle_gamma   90.00
#
_symmetry.space_group_name_H-M   'P 1'
#
loop_
_entity.id
_entity.type
_entity.pdbx_description
1 polymer ?
#
loop_
_entity_poly.entity_id
_entity_poly.type
_entity_poly.pdbx_seq_one_letter_code
_entity_poly.pdbx_strand_id
1 'polypeptide(L)'
;GTVRKMSAREIFATFDNFDQTVVTDKQIDGSLSGDFKVDAVLDDEYNPIYSTVDALAQVVIEDGLMTNVETLVEIGKKLKIKEDFSNVSFSTLKNTIRLKDDTLYIPDMHIKSNAFELTFAGKHNIESNRFNYYVTLFLQKTLSLKFRNKNKEIEDFGEIEKNSDSNLKIPLRIFG
;
A
#
# COMPACT_ATOMS: atom_id res chain seq x y z
N GLY A 1 11.62 17.71 -8.78
CA GLY A 1 12.54 16.68 -9.23
C GLY A 1 11.83 15.62 -10.06
N THR A 2 12.62 14.83 -10.75
CA THR A 2 12.11 13.75 -11.62
C THR A 2 12.99 12.53 -11.47
N VAL A 3 12.37 11.36 -11.29
CA VAL A 3 13.03 10.05 -11.26
C VAL A 3 12.46 9.23 -12.41
N ARG A 4 13.31 8.53 -13.15
CA ARG A 4 12.89 7.68 -14.27
C ARG A 4 13.54 6.30 -14.19
N LYS A 5 12.69 5.26 -14.13
CA LYS A 5 13.09 3.83 -14.17
C LYS A 5 14.21 3.45 -13.18
N MET A 6 14.11 3.95 -11.97
CA MET A 6 15.00 3.51 -10.89
C MET A 6 14.45 2.24 -10.22
N SER A 7 15.33 1.47 -9.61
CA SER A 7 14.90 0.33 -8.81
C SER A 7 14.07 0.79 -7.61
N ALA A 8 12.84 0.28 -7.46
CA ALA A 8 12.01 0.56 -6.29
C ALA A 8 12.74 0.16 -5.01
N ARG A 9 13.44 -0.98 -5.01
CA ARG A 9 14.28 -1.47 -3.91
C ARG A 9 15.34 -0.46 -3.50
N GLU A 10 16.08 0.08 -4.46
CA GLU A 10 17.15 1.07 -4.18
C GLU A 10 16.60 2.38 -3.63
N ILE A 11 15.44 2.84 -4.11
CA ILE A 11 14.78 4.01 -3.56
C ILE A 11 14.36 3.77 -2.11
N PHE A 12 13.73 2.63 -1.81
CA PHE A 12 13.35 2.28 -0.44
C PHE A 12 14.57 2.21 0.48
N ALA A 13 15.66 1.55 0.05
CA ALA A 13 16.90 1.47 0.81
C ALA A 13 17.55 2.84 1.04
N THR A 14 17.56 3.71 0.01
CA THR A 14 18.17 5.06 0.09
C THR A 14 17.45 5.95 1.10
N PHE A 15 16.13 5.84 1.20
CA PHE A 15 15.30 6.63 2.11
C PHE A 15 14.89 5.88 3.37
N ASP A 16 15.71 4.91 3.81
CA ASP A 16 15.48 4.11 5.03
C ASP A 16 14.04 3.59 5.14
N ASN A 17 13.54 3.04 4.03
CA ASN A 17 12.17 2.54 3.90
C ASN A 17 11.08 3.57 4.24
N PHE A 18 11.37 4.86 4.11
CA PHE A 18 10.47 5.96 4.48
C PHE A 18 9.99 5.89 5.93
N ASP A 19 10.87 5.44 6.84
CA ASP A 19 10.63 5.25 8.28
C ASP A 19 9.41 4.35 8.58
N GLN A 20 9.15 3.36 7.72
CA GLN A 20 8.06 2.39 7.90
C GLN A 20 8.58 0.95 7.76
N THR A 21 7.86 -0.01 8.38
CA THR A 21 8.27 -1.41 8.47
C THR A 21 7.36 -2.39 7.73
N VAL A 22 6.28 -1.89 7.12
CA VAL A 22 5.25 -2.74 6.49
C VAL A 22 5.74 -3.33 5.16
N VAL A 23 6.36 -2.48 4.33
CA VAL A 23 7.01 -2.89 3.07
C VAL A 23 8.39 -2.27 3.01
N THR A 24 9.42 -3.09 3.04
CA THR A 24 10.81 -2.62 3.06
C THR A 24 11.51 -2.89 1.71
N ASP A 25 12.72 -2.35 1.56
CA ASP A 25 13.62 -2.62 0.42
C ASP A 25 13.84 -4.12 0.15
N LYS A 26 13.73 -4.96 1.18
CA LYS A 26 13.86 -6.43 1.07
C LYS A 26 12.63 -7.10 0.47
N GLN A 27 11.51 -6.40 0.48
CA GLN A 27 10.21 -6.96 0.13
C GLN A 27 9.63 -6.39 -1.16
N ILE A 28 10.19 -5.27 -1.68
CA ILE A 28 9.69 -4.63 -2.89
C ILE A 28 10.73 -4.69 -4.01
N ASP A 29 10.24 -4.91 -5.24
CA ASP A 29 11.01 -4.79 -6.47
C ASP A 29 10.14 -4.14 -7.56
N GLY A 30 10.76 -3.69 -8.64
CA GLY A 30 10.09 -3.05 -9.77
C GLY A 30 10.80 -1.79 -10.23
N SER A 31 10.30 -1.22 -11.33
CA SER A 31 10.82 0.00 -11.95
C SER A 31 10.01 1.20 -11.49
N LEU A 32 10.59 2.06 -10.66
CA LEU A 32 9.96 3.26 -10.14
C LEU A 32 10.28 4.48 -11.01
N SER A 33 9.24 5.19 -11.42
CA SER A 33 9.32 6.53 -12.01
C SER A 33 8.44 7.49 -11.22
N GLY A 34 8.81 8.77 -11.21
CA GLY A 34 8.00 9.76 -10.52
C GLY A 34 8.46 11.19 -10.76
N ASP A 35 7.52 12.10 -10.55
CA ASP A 35 7.76 13.54 -10.47
C ASP A 35 7.43 14.00 -9.06
N PHE A 36 8.32 14.76 -8.45
CA PHE A 36 8.12 15.25 -7.09
C PHE A 36 8.50 16.72 -6.95
N LYS A 37 7.74 17.39 -6.13
CA LYS A 37 7.96 18.75 -5.68
C LYS A 37 8.09 18.71 -4.16
N VAL A 38 9.11 19.40 -3.64
CA VAL A 38 9.33 19.51 -2.20
C VAL A 38 9.62 20.98 -1.91
N ASP A 39 8.87 21.54 -0.98
CA ASP A 39 9.08 22.86 -0.39
C ASP A 39 9.35 22.64 1.11
N ALA A 40 10.44 23.19 1.64
CA ALA A 40 10.83 23.07 3.04
C ALA A 40 11.64 24.29 3.48
N VAL A 41 11.55 24.62 4.76
CA VAL A 41 12.47 25.57 5.41
C VAL A 41 13.69 24.80 5.89
N LEU A 42 14.87 25.36 5.67
CA LEU A 42 16.13 24.79 6.16
C LEU A 42 16.56 25.52 7.42
N ASP A 43 17.20 24.80 8.34
CA ASP A 43 17.89 25.39 9.48
C ASP A 43 19.23 26.02 9.07
N ASP A 44 19.96 26.58 10.02
CA ASP A 44 21.26 27.26 9.81
C ASP A 44 22.36 26.29 9.32
N GLU A 45 22.15 24.97 9.47
CA GLU A 45 23.07 23.91 9.03
C GLU A 45 22.61 23.28 7.70
N TYR A 46 21.60 23.86 7.03
CA TYR A 46 20.98 23.39 5.78
C TYR A 46 20.23 22.07 5.90
N ASN A 47 19.82 21.64 7.09
CA ASN A 47 18.93 20.49 7.25
C ASN A 47 17.46 20.94 7.12
N PRO A 48 16.58 20.12 6.53
CA PRO A 48 15.17 20.45 6.45
C PRO A 48 14.51 20.40 7.84
N ILE A 49 13.76 21.45 8.15
CA ILE A 49 12.87 21.47 9.31
C ILE A 49 11.62 20.66 8.92
N TYR A 50 11.52 19.41 9.38
CA TYR A 50 10.53 18.43 8.90
C TYR A 50 9.08 18.92 9.02
N SER A 51 8.72 19.63 10.09
CA SER A 51 7.37 20.19 10.27
C SER A 51 6.98 21.24 9.20
N THR A 52 7.96 21.75 8.43
CA THR A 52 7.71 22.72 7.35
C THR A 52 7.65 22.07 5.97
N VAL A 53 7.87 20.76 5.87
CA VAL A 53 7.92 20.04 4.58
C VAL A 53 6.52 19.94 3.98
N ASP A 54 6.33 20.52 2.80
CA ASP A 54 5.18 20.21 1.90
C ASP A 54 5.74 19.53 0.66
N ALA A 55 5.39 18.25 0.47
CA ALA A 55 5.87 17.45 -0.64
C ALA A 55 4.72 16.81 -1.39
N LEU A 56 4.84 16.78 -2.72
CA LEU A 56 3.93 16.11 -3.63
C LEU A 56 4.73 15.18 -4.52
N ALA A 57 4.39 13.90 -4.55
CA ALA A 57 5.03 12.88 -5.36
C ALA A 57 4.00 12.17 -6.24
N GLN A 58 4.14 12.27 -7.55
CA GLN A 58 3.43 11.42 -8.49
C GLN A 58 4.32 10.22 -8.80
N VAL A 59 3.91 9.04 -8.37
CA VAL A 59 4.72 7.82 -8.48
C VAL A 59 4.06 6.78 -9.37
N VAL A 60 4.88 6.09 -10.14
CA VAL A 60 4.51 4.93 -10.94
C VAL A 60 5.53 3.83 -10.68
N ILE A 61 5.06 2.65 -10.31
CA ILE A 61 5.89 1.44 -10.22
C ILE A 61 5.39 0.49 -11.30
N GLU A 62 6.28 0.08 -12.20
CA GLU A 62 6.02 -0.89 -13.26
C GLU A 62 6.73 -2.21 -12.92
N ASP A 63 6.14 -3.33 -13.38
CA ASP A 63 6.64 -4.68 -13.15
C ASP A 63 6.97 -4.95 -11.68
N GLY A 64 6.04 -4.52 -10.81
CA GLY A 64 6.22 -4.59 -9.37
C GLY A 64 6.09 -6.01 -8.82
N LEU A 65 6.93 -6.32 -7.83
CA LEU A 65 6.89 -7.56 -7.07
C LEU A 65 7.02 -7.24 -5.58
N MET A 66 6.10 -7.76 -4.79
CA MET A 66 6.18 -7.76 -3.33
C MET A 66 6.39 -9.19 -2.84
N THR A 67 7.43 -9.41 -2.03
CA THR A 67 7.78 -10.74 -1.50
C THR A 67 7.75 -10.75 0.01
N ASN A 68 7.05 -11.75 0.57
CA ASN A 68 6.99 -11.99 2.01
C ASN A 68 6.55 -10.77 2.84
N VAL A 69 5.65 -9.95 2.32
CA VAL A 69 5.00 -8.90 3.10
C VAL A 69 4.09 -9.57 4.13
N GLU A 70 4.48 -9.50 5.41
CA GLU A 70 3.87 -10.28 6.48
C GLU A 70 2.35 -10.09 6.56
N THR A 71 1.89 -8.85 6.49
CA THR A 71 0.45 -8.51 6.49
C THR A 71 -0.31 -9.21 5.35
N LEU A 72 0.25 -9.27 4.15
CA LEU A 72 -0.38 -9.96 3.02
C LEU A 72 -0.42 -11.47 3.24
N VAL A 73 0.69 -12.06 3.70
CA VAL A 73 0.79 -13.50 3.99
C VAL A 73 -0.22 -13.90 5.08
N GLU A 74 -0.36 -13.09 6.13
CA GLU A 74 -1.34 -13.34 7.19
C GLU A 74 -2.78 -13.24 6.70
N ILE A 75 -3.10 -12.25 5.86
CA ILE A 75 -4.42 -12.15 5.23
C ILE A 75 -4.72 -13.42 4.43
N GLY A 76 -3.79 -13.87 3.59
CA GLY A 76 -3.92 -15.10 2.82
C GLY A 76 -4.19 -16.32 3.69
N LYS A 77 -3.45 -16.47 4.79
CA LYS A 77 -3.62 -17.57 5.77
C LYS A 77 -4.98 -17.51 6.47
N LYS A 78 -5.35 -16.36 7.00
CA LYS A 78 -6.61 -16.15 7.74
C LYS A 78 -7.82 -16.39 6.84
N LEU A 79 -7.76 -15.92 5.59
CA LEU A 79 -8.82 -16.15 4.60
C LEU A 79 -8.76 -17.55 3.97
N LYS A 80 -7.76 -18.40 4.32
CA LYS A 80 -7.57 -19.74 3.74
C LYS A 80 -7.54 -19.72 2.21
N ILE A 81 -6.92 -18.67 1.64
CA ILE A 81 -6.79 -18.47 0.19
C ILE A 81 -5.65 -19.36 -0.31
N LYS A 82 -5.84 -20.01 -1.46
CA LYS A 82 -4.80 -20.90 -2.05
C LYS A 82 -3.75 -20.16 -2.86
N GLU A 83 -4.07 -18.96 -3.30
CA GLU A 83 -3.18 -18.10 -4.06
C GLU A 83 -1.97 -17.71 -3.19
N ASP A 84 -0.81 -17.59 -3.82
CA ASP A 84 0.43 -17.27 -3.13
C ASP A 84 0.50 -15.77 -2.79
N PHE A 85 0.18 -15.45 -1.54
CA PHE A 85 0.30 -14.11 -0.99
C PHE A 85 1.73 -13.77 -0.54
N SER A 86 2.64 -14.71 -0.66
CA SER A 86 4.07 -14.45 -0.39
C SER A 86 4.80 -13.89 -1.61
N ASN A 87 4.21 -14.00 -2.82
CA ASN A 87 4.78 -13.48 -4.07
C ASN A 87 3.69 -12.75 -4.86
N VAL A 88 3.52 -11.47 -4.57
CA VAL A 88 2.48 -10.63 -5.17
C VAL A 88 3.09 -9.77 -6.28
N SER A 89 2.79 -10.09 -7.53
CA SER A 89 3.21 -9.31 -8.70
C SER A 89 2.08 -8.44 -9.24
N PHE A 90 2.41 -7.23 -9.69
CA PHE A 90 1.50 -6.29 -10.32
C PHE A 90 2.18 -5.59 -11.50
N SER A 91 1.43 -5.32 -12.56
CA SER A 91 2.00 -4.70 -13.77
C SER A 91 2.29 -3.22 -13.56
N THR A 92 1.38 -2.50 -12.93
CA THR A 92 1.52 -1.06 -12.72
C THR A 92 0.77 -0.63 -11.46
N LEU A 93 1.44 0.18 -10.64
CA LEU A 93 0.88 0.90 -9.53
C LEU A 93 1.11 2.40 -9.75
N LYS A 94 0.05 3.21 -9.63
CA LYS A 94 0.14 4.68 -9.77
C LYS A 94 -0.52 5.34 -8.58
N ASN A 95 0.14 6.37 -8.04
CA ASN A 95 -0.47 7.21 -7.01
C ASN A 95 0.11 8.62 -7.01
N THR A 96 -0.59 9.54 -6.33
CA THR A 96 -0.13 10.91 -6.04
C THR A 96 -0.13 11.09 -4.53
N ILE A 97 1.03 10.92 -3.93
CA ILE A 97 1.22 10.96 -2.48
C ILE A 97 1.57 12.39 -2.08
N ARG A 98 0.99 12.87 -0.99
CA ARG A 98 1.30 14.20 -0.43
C ARG A 98 1.74 14.07 1.02
N LEU A 99 2.84 14.73 1.37
CA LEU A 99 3.24 15.00 2.74
C LEU A 99 2.98 16.46 3.05
N LYS A 100 2.20 16.73 4.08
CA LYS A 100 1.91 18.09 4.56
C LYS A 100 1.54 18.04 6.04
N ASP A 101 2.03 19.01 6.82
CA ASP A 101 1.78 19.15 8.25
C ASP A 101 2.04 17.79 8.97
N ASP A 102 3.25 17.26 8.78
CA ASP A 102 3.70 15.93 9.27
C ASP A 102 2.79 14.76 8.90
N THR A 103 1.85 14.95 7.98
CA THR A 103 0.90 13.91 7.59
C THR A 103 1.08 13.50 6.13
N LEU A 104 1.35 12.21 5.95
CA LEU A 104 1.37 11.55 4.65
C LEU A 104 -0.07 11.20 4.25
N TYR A 105 -0.51 11.74 3.13
CA TYR A 105 -1.82 11.45 2.54
C TYR A 105 -1.63 10.54 1.33
N ILE A 106 -2.30 9.40 1.37
CA ILE A 106 -2.31 8.40 0.30
C ILE A 106 -3.75 8.34 -0.23
N PRO A 107 -4.04 8.94 -1.39
CA PRO A 107 -5.37 8.86 -2.00
C PRO A 107 -5.69 7.44 -2.46
N ASP A 108 -6.94 7.21 -2.86
CA ASP A 108 -7.40 5.92 -3.37
C ASP A 108 -6.46 5.37 -4.45
N MET A 109 -5.89 4.23 -4.17
CA MET A 109 -4.96 3.51 -5.02
C MET A 109 -5.54 2.14 -5.34
N HIS A 110 -5.68 1.82 -6.62
CA HIS A 110 -6.16 0.53 -7.06
C HIS A 110 -4.98 -0.35 -7.49
N ILE A 111 -4.84 -1.50 -6.88
CA ILE A 111 -3.79 -2.47 -7.14
C ILE A 111 -4.42 -3.75 -7.65
N LYS A 112 -4.04 -4.13 -8.88
CA LYS A 112 -4.40 -5.41 -9.48
C LYS A 112 -3.17 -6.28 -9.59
N SER A 113 -3.21 -7.43 -8.92
CA SER A 113 -2.10 -8.36 -8.83
C SER A 113 -2.48 -9.76 -9.33
N ASN A 114 -1.50 -10.67 -9.34
CA ASN A 114 -1.70 -12.08 -9.62
C ASN A 114 -2.52 -12.81 -8.55
N ALA A 115 -2.51 -12.32 -7.30
CA ALA A 115 -3.15 -12.99 -6.17
C ALA A 115 -4.50 -12.35 -5.78
N PHE A 116 -4.63 -11.03 -5.91
CA PHE A 116 -5.84 -10.28 -5.51
C PHE A 116 -5.94 -8.95 -6.27
N GLU A 117 -7.07 -8.31 -6.08
CA GLU A 117 -7.31 -6.92 -6.44
C GLU A 117 -7.71 -6.17 -5.18
N LEU A 118 -7.14 -4.98 -4.94
CA LEU A 118 -7.48 -4.17 -3.76
C LEU A 118 -7.51 -2.67 -4.08
N THR A 119 -8.27 -1.93 -3.26
CA THR A 119 -8.09 -0.49 -3.11
C THR A 119 -7.44 -0.21 -1.76
N PHE A 120 -6.57 0.78 -1.75
CA PHE A 120 -5.88 1.24 -0.56
C PHE A 120 -5.93 2.76 -0.52
N ALA A 121 -6.24 3.31 0.64
CA ALA A 121 -6.17 4.74 0.90
C ALA A 121 -5.85 5.00 2.37
N GLY A 122 -5.35 6.18 2.69
CA GLY A 122 -5.21 6.54 4.09
C GLY A 122 -4.34 7.73 4.38
N LYS A 123 -4.04 7.87 5.66
CA LYS A 123 -3.15 8.91 6.16
C LYS A 123 -2.27 8.37 7.30
N HIS A 124 -1.08 8.90 7.39
CA HIS A 124 -0.11 8.58 8.43
C HIS A 124 0.55 9.88 8.92
N ASN A 125 0.40 10.19 10.18
CA ASN A 125 1.14 11.28 10.81
C ASN A 125 2.51 10.76 11.23
N ILE A 126 3.57 11.29 10.62
CA ILE A 126 4.95 10.80 10.76
C ILE A 126 5.47 11.07 12.17
N GLU A 127 5.19 12.25 12.72
CA GLU A 127 5.69 12.65 14.04
C GLU A 127 5.10 11.78 15.16
N SER A 128 3.78 11.60 15.17
CA SER A 128 3.08 10.82 16.20
C SER A 128 2.99 9.33 15.89
N ASN A 129 3.45 8.91 14.72
CA ASN A 129 3.32 7.56 14.16
C ASN A 129 1.88 7.02 14.15
N ARG A 130 0.87 7.90 14.16
CA ARG A 130 -0.53 7.52 14.08
C ARG A 130 -0.99 7.38 12.64
N PHE A 131 -1.64 6.27 12.34
CA PHE A 131 -2.12 6.00 10.98
C PHE A 131 -3.58 5.52 10.96
N ASN A 132 -4.21 5.71 9.82
CA ASN A 132 -5.55 5.25 9.53
C ASN A 132 -5.64 4.88 8.05
N TYR A 133 -5.64 3.58 7.75
CA TYR A 133 -5.68 3.04 6.42
C TYR A 133 -6.99 2.32 6.14
N TYR A 134 -7.49 2.49 4.94
CA TYR A 134 -8.67 1.83 4.41
C TYR A 134 -8.22 0.89 3.28
N VAL A 135 -8.49 -0.37 3.42
CA VAL A 135 -8.18 -1.40 2.44
C VAL A 135 -9.47 -2.11 2.06
N THR A 136 -9.78 -2.22 0.77
CA THR A 136 -10.85 -3.09 0.30
C THR A 136 -10.25 -4.17 -0.58
N LEU A 137 -10.34 -5.40 -0.13
CA LEU A 137 -9.86 -6.58 -0.87
C LEU A 137 -11.00 -7.12 -1.73
N PHE A 138 -10.73 -7.32 -3.02
CA PHE A 138 -11.65 -7.94 -3.98
C PHE A 138 -11.17 -9.36 -4.28
N LEU A 139 -11.97 -10.33 -3.88
CA LEU A 139 -11.68 -11.73 -4.19
C LEU A 139 -12.38 -12.12 -5.47
N GLN A 140 -11.66 -12.79 -6.37
CA GLN A 140 -12.21 -13.29 -7.62
C GLN A 140 -13.35 -14.32 -7.39
N LYS A 141 -14.23 -14.45 -8.37
CA LYS A 141 -15.45 -15.28 -8.32
C LYS A 141 -15.23 -16.73 -7.84
N THR A 142 -14.12 -17.32 -8.24
CA THR A 142 -13.75 -18.71 -7.87
C THR A 142 -13.48 -18.85 -6.38
N LEU A 143 -12.92 -17.82 -5.75
CA LEU A 143 -12.67 -17.76 -4.31
C LEU A 143 -13.94 -17.41 -3.53
N SER A 144 -14.75 -16.48 -4.04
CA SER A 144 -15.99 -16.07 -3.39
C SER A 144 -17.00 -17.23 -3.24
N LEU A 145 -17.03 -18.19 -4.17
CA LEU A 145 -17.90 -19.37 -4.07
C LEU A 145 -17.49 -20.33 -2.96
N LYS A 146 -16.19 -20.45 -2.66
CA LYS A 146 -15.67 -21.26 -1.55
C LYS A 146 -15.95 -20.63 -0.19
N PHE A 147 -15.94 -19.29 -0.11
CA PHE A 147 -16.27 -18.54 1.10
C PHE A 147 -17.77 -18.54 1.44
N ARG A 148 -18.66 -18.60 0.43
CA ARG A 148 -20.12 -18.65 0.66
C ARG A 148 -20.56 -19.83 1.54
N ASN A 149 -19.82 -20.93 1.53
CA ASN A 149 -20.14 -22.14 2.31
C ASN A 149 -19.55 -22.15 3.74
N LYS A 150 -18.75 -21.13 4.13
CA LYS A 150 -18.05 -21.05 5.42
C LYS A 150 -18.29 -19.73 6.17
N ASN A 151 -19.46 -19.15 6.05
CA ASN A 151 -19.83 -17.79 6.49
C ASN A 151 -19.59 -17.43 7.98
N LYS A 152 -19.21 -18.34 8.86
CA LYS A 152 -19.06 -18.08 10.30
C LYS A 152 -17.68 -17.53 10.72
N GLU A 153 -16.64 -17.68 9.90
CA GLU A 153 -15.26 -17.31 10.28
C GLU A 153 -14.82 -15.93 9.75
N ILE A 154 -15.66 -15.26 8.93
CA ILE A 154 -15.31 -14.00 8.25
C ILE A 154 -15.95 -12.79 8.94
N GLU A 155 -16.92 -12.99 9.82
CA GLU A 155 -17.60 -11.93 10.58
C GLU A 155 -16.63 -11.10 11.46
N ASP A 156 -15.44 -11.63 11.78
CA ASP A 156 -14.37 -10.93 12.50
C ASP A 156 -13.65 -9.84 11.67
N PHE A 157 -13.87 -9.78 10.35
CA PHE A 157 -13.15 -8.85 9.46
C PHE A 157 -13.94 -7.63 9.00
N GLY A 158 -15.22 -7.51 9.38
CA GLY A 158 -16.12 -6.43 8.97
C GLY A 158 -17.28 -6.87 8.11
N GLU A 159 -18.19 -5.96 7.80
CA GLU A 159 -19.36 -6.24 6.98
C GLU A 159 -18.98 -6.61 5.54
N ILE A 160 -19.38 -7.81 5.12
CA ILE A 160 -19.11 -8.31 3.77
C ILE A 160 -20.18 -7.78 2.82
N GLU A 161 -19.81 -6.88 1.93
CA GLU A 161 -20.68 -6.40 0.87
C GLU A 161 -20.66 -7.33 -0.35
N LYS A 162 -21.85 -7.69 -0.85
CA LYS A 162 -22.01 -8.44 -2.11
C LYS A 162 -22.22 -7.46 -3.25
N ASN A 163 -21.34 -7.48 -4.24
CA ASN A 163 -21.56 -6.75 -5.49
C ASN A 163 -22.33 -7.60 -6.50
N SER A 164 -23.04 -6.94 -7.45
CA SER A 164 -23.78 -7.56 -8.55
C SER A 164 -22.96 -8.54 -9.40
N ASP A 165 -21.63 -8.36 -9.44
CA ASP A 165 -20.69 -9.16 -10.25
C ASP A 165 -20.15 -10.41 -9.57
N SER A 166 -20.72 -10.82 -8.43
CA SER A 166 -20.34 -12.02 -7.67
C SER A 166 -18.93 -11.99 -7.06
N ASN A 167 -18.25 -10.84 -7.03
CA ASN A 167 -16.99 -10.66 -6.31
C ASN A 167 -17.26 -10.36 -4.84
N LEU A 168 -16.50 -11.00 -3.95
CA LEU A 168 -16.55 -10.71 -2.53
C LEU A 168 -15.69 -9.50 -2.22
N LYS A 169 -16.25 -8.49 -1.56
CA LYS A 169 -15.52 -7.32 -1.06
C LYS A 169 -15.32 -7.46 0.45
N ILE A 170 -14.10 -7.32 0.89
CA ILE A 170 -13.73 -7.34 2.31
C ILE A 170 -13.13 -5.98 2.66
N PRO A 171 -13.90 -5.06 3.26
CA PRO A 171 -13.38 -3.80 3.77
C PRO A 171 -12.60 -4.05 5.06
N LEU A 172 -11.39 -3.51 5.13
CA LEU A 172 -10.50 -3.57 6.28
C LEU A 172 -10.12 -2.14 6.67
N ARG A 173 -10.15 -1.85 7.96
CA ARG A 173 -9.62 -0.61 8.51
C ARG A 173 -8.47 -0.94 9.44
N ILE A 174 -7.30 -0.35 9.15
CA ILE A 174 -6.08 -0.55 9.93
C ILE A 174 -5.71 0.79 10.55
N PHE A 175 -5.59 0.84 11.84
CA PHE A 175 -5.25 2.07 12.57
C PHE A 175 -4.31 1.77 13.74
N GLY A 176 -3.50 2.75 14.08
CA GLY A 176 -2.56 2.71 15.20
C GLY A 176 -2.14 4.11 15.62
#